data_f3097f443b8f335b0c013e797db8ed5d
#
_entry.id   f3097f443b8f335b0c013e797db8ed5d
#
_cell.length_a   1.000
_cell.length_b   1.000
_cell.length_c   1.000
_cell.angle_alpha   90.00
_cell.angle_beta   90.00
_cell.angle_gamma   90.00
#
_symmetry.space_group_name_H-M   'P 1'
#
loop_
_entity.id
_entity.type
_entity.pdbx_description
1 polymer ?
#
loop_
_entity_poly.entity_id
_entity_poly.type
_entity_poly.pdbx_seq_one_letter_code
_entity_poly.pdbx_strand_id
1 'polypeptide(L)'
;AARRMTESTGFDASTIHKALNLFADDSGNYSEPELLDADFVIVDEVSMLDIHIAGMLFDALKHNCQIVLIGDSEQLPSVGPGAVLSEMIESRCVPTVRLDTVFRQNSGSRIAVNARLIRHGDHELEYGDDFEFINSPNLEESARTMVDTYIRETSKYGIDNVALLTPFRKKTATGVNSINESVREIINPGTGGITFRNQNYRHGDKVMQIKNHEDVNNGDIGYITDISKVGNDTTVSIDFGGGKIKEYDINDMDQIDLGYASTIHKSQGSEYKSVIINIQNAHYIMLNRPLIYTAITRSKEKVIIIGDKKALHMAISKSEINRRGTCLAMRLIELSK
;
A
#
# COMPACT_ATOMS: atom_id res chain seq x y z
N ALA A 1 -1.69 -8.48 1.06
CA ALA A 1 -2.85 -8.91 1.88
C ALA A 1 -3.15 -10.39 1.65
N ALA A 2 -3.59 -10.83 0.44
CA ALA A 2 -4.04 -12.22 0.19
C ALA A 2 -3.02 -13.29 0.62
N ARG A 3 -1.76 -13.22 0.13
CA ARG A 3 -0.70 -14.18 0.52
C ARG A 3 -0.54 -14.29 2.04
N ARG A 4 -0.56 -13.16 2.72
CA ARG A 4 -0.44 -13.13 4.18
C ARG A 4 -1.66 -13.75 4.88
N MET A 5 -2.85 -13.56 4.33
CA MET A 5 -4.06 -14.21 4.83
C MET A 5 -3.94 -15.74 4.70
N THR A 6 -3.48 -16.24 3.54
CA THR A 6 -3.19 -17.67 3.35
C THR A 6 -2.17 -18.20 4.36
N GLU A 7 -1.06 -17.49 4.54
CA GLU A 7 0.00 -17.88 5.51
C GLU A 7 -0.51 -17.90 6.95
N SER A 8 -1.42 -17.00 7.32
CA SER A 8 -1.93 -16.86 8.68
C SER A 8 -3.06 -17.85 9.01
N THR A 9 -3.91 -18.14 8.04
CA THR A 9 -5.12 -18.96 8.24
C THR A 9 -4.96 -20.40 7.81
N GLY A 10 -4.01 -20.68 6.91
CA GLY A 10 -3.87 -21.99 6.25
C GLY A 10 -4.91 -22.24 5.16
N PHE A 11 -5.82 -21.29 4.90
CA PHE A 11 -6.80 -21.35 3.81
C PHE A 11 -6.34 -20.51 2.62
N ASP A 12 -6.69 -20.94 1.42
CA ASP A 12 -6.39 -20.18 0.22
C ASP A 12 -7.15 -18.85 0.22
N ALA A 13 -6.39 -17.76 0.02
CA ALA A 13 -6.92 -16.43 -0.15
C ALA A 13 -6.43 -15.82 -1.45
N SER A 14 -7.28 -15.04 -2.10
CA SER A 14 -6.96 -14.34 -3.34
C SER A 14 -7.45 -12.90 -3.31
N THR A 15 -7.05 -12.10 -4.29
CA THR A 15 -7.66 -10.78 -4.48
C THR A 15 -9.09 -10.95 -5.00
N ILE A 16 -9.97 -9.99 -4.71
CA ILE A 16 -11.35 -9.99 -5.22
C ILE A 16 -11.36 -10.11 -6.74
N HIS A 17 -10.50 -9.38 -7.44
CA HIS A 17 -10.38 -9.46 -8.90
C HIS A 17 -10.10 -10.89 -9.39
N LYS A 18 -9.16 -11.59 -8.73
CA LYS A 18 -8.83 -12.98 -9.09
C LYS A 18 -9.96 -13.93 -8.73
N ALA A 19 -10.60 -13.76 -7.56
CA ALA A 19 -11.69 -14.61 -7.11
C ALA A 19 -12.92 -14.52 -8.03
N LEU A 20 -13.17 -13.33 -8.59
CA LEU A 20 -14.29 -13.07 -9.50
C LEU A 20 -13.91 -13.19 -10.98
N ASN A 21 -12.67 -13.57 -11.28
CA ASN A 21 -12.11 -13.65 -12.64
C ASN A 21 -12.29 -12.36 -13.44
N LEU A 22 -12.06 -11.20 -12.80
CA LEU A 22 -12.27 -9.88 -13.41
C LEU A 22 -11.06 -9.50 -14.28
N PHE A 23 -11.30 -9.29 -15.54
CA PHE A 23 -10.35 -8.75 -16.51
C PHE A 23 -10.82 -7.36 -16.94
N ALA A 24 -9.93 -6.38 -16.89
CA ALA A 24 -10.21 -5.05 -17.42
C ALA A 24 -9.92 -5.04 -18.92
N ASP A 25 -10.84 -4.48 -19.72
CA ASP A 25 -10.61 -4.16 -21.12
C ASP A 25 -9.73 -2.91 -21.29
N ASP A 26 -9.37 -2.56 -22.52
CA ASP A 26 -8.56 -1.36 -22.84
C ASP A 26 -9.25 -0.05 -22.42
N SER A 27 -10.56 -0.05 -22.22
CA SER A 27 -11.38 1.07 -21.77
C SER A 27 -11.50 1.12 -20.23
N GLY A 28 -10.99 0.12 -19.52
CA GLY A 28 -11.03 0.01 -18.07
C GLY A 28 -12.34 -0.58 -17.50
N ASN A 29 -13.22 -1.14 -18.36
CA ASN A 29 -14.38 -1.87 -17.89
C ASN A 29 -13.99 -3.30 -17.54
N TYR A 30 -14.63 -3.85 -16.50
CA TYR A 30 -14.41 -5.23 -16.08
C TYR A 30 -15.36 -6.19 -16.82
N SER A 31 -14.89 -7.43 -16.98
CA SER A 31 -15.75 -8.56 -17.39
C SER A 31 -16.88 -8.79 -16.39
N GLU A 32 -17.91 -9.52 -16.79
CA GLU A 32 -18.91 -10.02 -15.83
C GLU A 32 -18.24 -10.91 -14.78
N PRO A 33 -18.60 -10.74 -13.48
CA PRO A 33 -17.99 -11.53 -12.41
C PRO A 33 -18.43 -12.99 -12.48
N GLU A 34 -17.51 -13.91 -12.20
CA GLU A 34 -17.84 -15.31 -11.98
C GLU A 34 -18.52 -15.49 -10.62
N LEU A 35 -19.56 -16.35 -10.57
CA LEU A 35 -20.24 -16.67 -9.33
C LEU A 35 -19.31 -17.40 -8.35
N LEU A 36 -19.32 -16.96 -7.10
CA LEU A 36 -18.58 -17.60 -6.03
C LEU A 36 -19.35 -18.80 -5.47
N ASP A 37 -18.78 -19.99 -5.63
CA ASP A 37 -19.33 -21.21 -5.02
C ASP A 37 -18.90 -21.33 -3.56
N ALA A 38 -19.34 -20.39 -2.71
CA ALA A 38 -19.01 -20.33 -1.30
C ALA A 38 -20.25 -20.04 -0.45
N ASP A 39 -20.35 -20.69 0.71
CA ASP A 39 -21.41 -20.45 1.68
C ASP A 39 -21.00 -19.37 2.70
N PHE A 40 -19.69 -19.10 2.81
CA PHE A 40 -19.12 -18.10 3.71
C PHE A 40 -17.94 -17.41 3.05
N VAL A 41 -17.96 -16.07 3.03
CA VAL A 41 -16.91 -15.24 2.42
C VAL A 41 -16.37 -14.25 3.45
N ILE A 42 -15.05 -14.18 3.60
CA ILE A 42 -14.38 -13.17 4.41
C ILE A 42 -13.63 -12.21 3.47
N VAL A 43 -13.89 -10.93 3.60
CA VAL A 43 -13.20 -9.88 2.85
C VAL A 43 -12.43 -9.01 3.82
N ASP A 44 -11.12 -9.00 3.69
CA ASP A 44 -10.23 -8.14 4.48
C ASP A 44 -9.83 -6.88 3.71
N GLU A 45 -9.34 -5.86 4.42
CA GLU A 45 -8.93 -4.55 3.86
C GLU A 45 -10.06 -3.84 3.08
N VAL A 46 -11.30 -3.94 3.57
CA VAL A 46 -12.50 -3.37 2.90
C VAL A 46 -12.46 -1.85 2.81
N SER A 47 -11.60 -1.16 3.55
CA SER A 47 -11.33 0.27 3.36
C SER A 47 -10.90 0.60 1.92
N MET A 48 -10.27 -0.36 1.21
CA MET A 48 -9.82 -0.23 -0.17
C MET A 48 -10.87 -0.63 -1.22
N LEU A 49 -12.04 -1.10 -0.80
CA LEU A 49 -13.10 -1.58 -1.69
C LEU A 49 -13.91 -0.39 -2.23
N ASP A 50 -13.88 -0.19 -3.55
CA ASP A 50 -14.72 0.80 -4.21
C ASP A 50 -16.14 0.27 -4.50
N ILE A 51 -17.03 1.16 -4.88
CA ILE A 51 -18.46 0.83 -5.05
C ILE A 51 -18.71 -0.11 -6.24
N HIS A 52 -17.89 -0.05 -7.30
CA HIS A 52 -18.07 -0.92 -8.48
C HIS A 52 -17.65 -2.34 -8.16
N ILE A 53 -16.47 -2.52 -7.57
CA ILE A 53 -15.99 -3.84 -7.17
C ILE A 53 -16.86 -4.43 -6.06
N ALA A 54 -17.38 -3.58 -5.15
CA ALA A 54 -18.35 -4.02 -4.14
C ALA A 54 -19.62 -4.56 -4.79
N GLY A 55 -20.18 -3.85 -5.78
CA GLY A 55 -21.36 -4.33 -6.53
C GLY A 55 -21.10 -5.69 -7.18
N MET A 56 -20.01 -5.83 -7.95
CA MET A 56 -19.64 -7.09 -8.58
C MET A 56 -19.43 -8.23 -7.56
N LEU A 57 -18.83 -7.93 -6.41
CA LEU A 57 -18.67 -8.94 -5.35
C LEU A 57 -20.02 -9.41 -4.80
N PHE A 58 -20.94 -8.49 -4.50
CA PHE A 58 -22.25 -8.86 -3.96
C PHE A 58 -23.10 -9.60 -5.00
N ASP A 59 -23.02 -9.22 -6.28
CA ASP A 59 -23.72 -9.89 -7.37
C ASP A 59 -23.20 -11.32 -7.61
N ALA A 60 -21.92 -11.57 -7.30
CA ALA A 60 -21.29 -12.88 -7.43
C ALA A 60 -21.58 -13.84 -6.27
N LEU A 61 -22.16 -13.37 -5.16
CA LEU A 61 -22.46 -14.22 -4.00
C LEU A 61 -23.68 -15.09 -4.26
N LYS A 62 -23.64 -16.34 -3.77
CA LYS A 62 -24.84 -17.19 -3.70
C LYS A 62 -25.91 -16.57 -2.82
N HIS A 63 -27.15 -16.85 -3.15
CA HIS A 63 -28.26 -16.57 -2.23
C HIS A 63 -28.01 -17.30 -0.90
N ASN A 64 -28.09 -16.61 0.22
CA ASN A 64 -27.77 -17.09 1.58
C ASN A 64 -26.27 -17.24 1.90
N CYS A 65 -25.34 -16.79 1.06
CA CYS A 65 -23.93 -16.70 1.44
C CYS A 65 -23.76 -15.73 2.61
N GLN A 66 -23.04 -16.15 3.64
CA GLN A 66 -22.68 -15.27 4.75
C GLN A 66 -21.40 -14.51 4.37
N ILE A 67 -21.40 -13.20 4.59
CA ILE A 67 -20.21 -12.37 4.32
C ILE A 67 -19.76 -11.62 5.58
N VAL A 68 -18.45 -11.63 5.82
CA VAL A 68 -17.78 -10.82 6.85
C VAL A 68 -16.86 -9.83 6.17
N LEU A 69 -17.08 -8.55 6.43
CA LEU A 69 -16.28 -7.44 5.91
C LEU A 69 -15.38 -6.91 7.04
N ILE A 70 -14.06 -6.96 6.83
CA ILE A 70 -13.05 -6.52 7.80
C ILE A 70 -12.29 -5.34 7.21
N GLY A 71 -12.11 -4.27 7.99
CA GLY A 71 -11.35 -3.11 7.52
C GLY A 71 -11.26 -2.01 8.56
N ASP A 72 -10.48 -1.00 8.25
CA ASP A 72 -10.25 0.16 9.11
C ASP A 72 -10.71 1.44 8.39
N SER A 73 -11.80 2.02 8.86
CA SER A 73 -12.42 3.22 8.28
C SER A 73 -11.54 4.49 8.40
N GLU A 74 -10.52 4.46 9.23
CA GLU A 74 -9.59 5.57 9.44
C GLU A 74 -8.40 5.55 8.47
N GLN A 75 -8.17 4.40 7.80
CA GLN A 75 -7.16 4.28 6.75
C GLN A 75 -7.59 4.99 5.47
N LEU A 76 -6.65 5.10 4.53
CA LEU A 76 -6.93 5.60 3.19
C LEU A 76 -8.07 4.80 2.54
N PRO A 77 -9.07 5.47 1.97
CA PRO A 77 -10.14 4.80 1.24
C PRO A 77 -9.64 4.27 -0.11
N SER A 78 -10.53 3.56 -0.81
CA SER A 78 -10.30 3.08 -2.18
C SER A 78 -9.81 4.20 -3.11
N VAL A 79 -9.04 3.87 -4.14
CA VAL A 79 -8.69 4.81 -5.22
C VAL A 79 -9.93 5.07 -6.11
N GLY A 80 -10.71 4.02 -6.37
CA GLY A 80 -11.97 4.09 -7.07
C GLY A 80 -13.07 4.83 -6.30
N PRO A 81 -14.24 5.07 -6.90
CA PRO A 81 -15.33 5.84 -6.30
C PRO A 81 -15.96 5.11 -5.13
N GLY A 82 -16.48 5.90 -4.18
CA GLY A 82 -17.21 5.39 -3.03
C GLY A 82 -16.37 5.25 -1.76
N ALA A 83 -17.06 5.00 -0.65
CA ALA A 83 -16.51 4.75 0.68
C ALA A 83 -17.33 3.64 1.36
N VAL A 84 -17.35 2.48 0.72
CA VAL A 84 -18.26 1.37 1.03
C VAL A 84 -18.28 1.03 2.52
N LEU A 85 -17.10 0.79 3.13
CA LEU A 85 -17.00 0.45 4.55
C LEU A 85 -17.59 1.55 5.45
N SER A 86 -17.19 2.80 5.22
CA SER A 86 -17.64 3.93 6.04
C SER A 86 -19.13 4.17 5.90
N GLU A 87 -19.67 4.12 4.68
CA GLU A 87 -21.10 4.32 4.42
C GLU A 87 -21.95 3.17 4.96
N MET A 88 -21.49 1.92 4.92
CA MET A 88 -22.15 0.79 5.56
C MET A 88 -22.22 0.98 7.08
N ILE A 89 -21.13 1.37 7.73
CA ILE A 89 -21.08 1.66 9.16
C ILE A 89 -22.02 2.84 9.52
N GLU A 90 -22.01 3.90 8.72
CA GLU A 90 -22.84 5.10 8.92
C GLU A 90 -24.34 4.78 8.81
N SER A 91 -24.71 3.90 7.89
CA SER A 91 -26.11 3.49 7.68
C SER A 91 -26.73 2.82 8.91
N ARG A 92 -25.92 2.14 9.75
CA ARG A 92 -26.35 1.29 10.87
C ARG A 92 -27.30 0.16 10.48
N CYS A 93 -27.43 -0.15 9.19
CA CYS A 93 -28.28 -1.24 8.69
C CYS A 93 -27.55 -2.58 8.70
N VAL A 94 -26.22 -2.56 8.79
CA VAL A 94 -25.38 -3.75 8.81
C VAL A 94 -24.82 -3.95 10.24
N PRO A 95 -24.98 -5.15 10.84
CA PRO A 95 -24.39 -5.46 12.14
C PRO A 95 -22.90 -5.18 12.14
N THR A 96 -22.44 -4.34 13.07
CA THR A 96 -21.07 -3.86 13.11
C THR A 96 -20.46 -4.07 14.49
N VAL A 97 -19.25 -4.67 14.51
CA VAL A 97 -18.42 -4.79 15.72
C VAL A 97 -17.20 -3.90 15.54
N ARG A 98 -16.94 -3.03 16.50
CA ARG A 98 -15.74 -2.19 16.53
C ARG A 98 -14.73 -2.76 17.51
N LEU A 99 -13.48 -2.87 17.04
CA LEU A 99 -12.34 -3.31 17.85
C LEU A 99 -11.57 -2.07 18.30
N ASP A 100 -11.67 -1.72 19.57
CA ASP A 100 -11.06 -0.49 20.11
C ASP A 100 -9.67 -0.72 20.74
N THR A 101 -9.30 -1.98 20.99
CA THR A 101 -8.02 -2.33 21.62
C THR A 101 -7.00 -2.75 20.56
N VAL A 102 -5.84 -2.07 20.56
CA VAL A 102 -4.72 -2.39 19.67
C VAL A 102 -3.84 -3.46 20.34
N PHE A 103 -3.75 -4.64 19.75
CA PHE A 103 -2.89 -5.73 20.21
C PHE A 103 -1.62 -5.93 19.36
N ARG A 104 -1.48 -5.22 18.25
CA ARG A 104 -0.40 -5.41 17.26
C ARG A 104 0.98 -5.01 17.81
N GLN A 105 1.01 -4.09 18.77
CA GLN A 105 2.23 -3.54 19.36
C GLN A 105 2.21 -3.78 20.86
N ASN A 106 3.41 -3.85 21.48
CA ASN A 106 3.53 -4.00 22.93
C ASN A 106 2.76 -2.89 23.65
N SER A 107 2.17 -3.20 24.79
CA SER A 107 1.55 -2.23 25.68
C SER A 107 2.57 -1.14 26.04
N GLY A 108 2.33 0.11 25.59
CA GLY A 108 3.25 1.22 25.77
C GLY A 108 4.02 1.64 24.51
N SER A 109 3.80 0.99 23.34
CA SER A 109 4.39 1.45 22.08
C SER A 109 3.83 2.83 21.70
N ARG A 110 4.75 3.77 21.43
CA ARG A 110 4.40 5.10 20.93
C ARG A 110 3.72 5.06 19.56
N ILE A 111 3.94 4.01 18.77
CA ILE A 111 3.26 3.84 17.49
C ILE A 111 1.75 3.73 17.73
N ALA A 112 1.30 2.90 18.68
CA ALA A 112 -0.12 2.74 19.01
C ALA A 112 -0.71 4.02 19.63
N VAL A 113 0.03 4.66 20.54
CA VAL A 113 -0.38 5.93 21.15
C VAL A 113 -0.55 7.01 20.09
N ASN A 114 0.47 7.21 19.25
CA ASN A 114 0.44 8.22 18.18
C ASN A 114 -0.60 7.92 17.10
N ALA A 115 -0.84 6.65 16.76
CA ALA A 115 -1.93 6.27 15.85
C ALA A 115 -3.28 6.75 16.40
N ARG A 116 -3.53 6.56 17.72
CA ARG A 116 -4.73 7.05 18.38
C ARG A 116 -4.79 8.58 18.40
N LEU A 117 -3.70 9.28 18.76
CA LEU A 117 -3.64 10.74 18.76
C LEU A 117 -3.94 11.30 17.36
N ILE A 118 -3.27 10.78 16.33
CA ILE A 118 -3.49 11.18 14.94
C ILE A 118 -4.95 10.95 14.54
N ARG A 119 -5.52 9.79 14.85
CA ARG A 119 -6.93 9.48 14.58
C ARG A 119 -7.89 10.55 15.13
N HIS A 120 -7.60 11.08 16.32
CA HIS A 120 -8.40 12.15 16.95
C HIS A 120 -8.01 13.57 16.51
N GLY A 121 -6.97 13.71 15.65
CA GLY A 121 -6.49 15.00 15.18
C GLY A 121 -5.57 15.73 16.15
N ASP A 122 -5.04 15.01 17.12
CA ASP A 122 -4.10 15.56 18.09
C ASP A 122 -2.68 15.63 17.48
N HIS A 123 -2.02 16.75 17.70
CA HIS A 123 -0.68 17.04 17.18
C HIS A 123 0.44 16.76 18.18
N GLU A 124 0.10 16.56 19.45
CA GLU A 124 1.06 16.34 20.53
C GLU A 124 1.52 14.89 20.54
N LEU A 125 2.33 14.53 19.53
CA LEU A 125 2.84 13.19 19.37
C LEU A 125 3.96 12.88 20.36
N GLU A 126 4.02 11.63 20.81
CA GLU A 126 5.07 11.11 21.68
C GLU A 126 6.25 10.60 20.83
N TYR A 127 7.47 11.07 21.14
CA TYR A 127 8.69 10.67 20.46
C TYR A 127 9.61 9.84 21.34
N GLY A 128 10.36 8.91 20.75
CA GLY A 128 11.32 8.02 21.41
C GLY A 128 11.86 6.97 20.44
N ASP A 129 12.41 5.88 20.97
CA ASP A 129 13.18 4.91 20.18
C ASP A 129 12.37 4.20 19.10
N ASP A 130 11.06 4.01 19.32
CA ASP A 130 10.13 3.36 18.42
C ASP A 130 9.33 4.34 17.54
N PHE A 131 9.40 5.68 17.83
CA PHE A 131 8.73 6.69 17.04
C PHE A 131 9.56 7.99 16.98
N GLU A 132 10.24 8.22 15.86
CA GLU A 132 11.17 9.34 15.66
C GLU A 132 10.61 10.37 14.68
N PHE A 133 10.95 11.63 14.91
CA PHE A 133 10.76 12.71 13.94
C PHE A 133 12.09 13.40 13.65
N ILE A 134 12.51 13.41 12.38
CA ILE A 134 13.70 14.11 11.89
C ILE A 134 13.24 15.34 11.11
N ASN A 135 13.48 16.52 11.67
CA ASN A 135 13.13 17.76 11.01
C ASN A 135 14.07 18.03 9.84
N SER A 136 13.56 17.99 8.63
CA SER A 136 14.28 18.21 7.38
C SER A 136 13.34 18.87 6.36
N PRO A 137 13.11 20.19 6.43
CA PRO A 137 12.16 20.89 5.56
C PRO A 137 12.67 21.10 4.13
N ASN A 138 13.97 20.97 3.90
CA ASN A 138 14.56 21.04 2.56
C ASN A 138 14.42 19.70 1.83
N LEU A 139 13.93 19.72 0.59
CA LEU A 139 13.65 18.49 -0.19
C LEU A 139 14.91 17.67 -0.48
N GLU A 140 16.03 18.33 -0.84
CA GLU A 140 17.27 17.63 -1.18
C GLU A 140 17.94 17.03 0.07
N GLU A 141 17.93 17.77 1.17
CA GLU A 141 18.42 17.29 2.46
C GLU A 141 17.56 16.13 2.96
N SER A 142 16.24 16.27 2.86
CA SER A 142 15.30 15.23 3.23
C SER A 142 15.51 13.96 2.42
N ALA A 143 15.74 14.07 1.11
CA ALA A 143 16.02 12.92 0.26
C ALA A 143 17.29 12.18 0.71
N ARG A 144 18.38 12.88 1.01
CA ARG A 144 19.60 12.28 1.55
C ARG A 144 19.35 11.59 2.89
N THR A 145 18.67 12.29 3.81
CA THR A 145 18.32 11.75 5.13
C THR A 145 17.46 10.50 5.02
N MET A 146 16.52 10.45 4.06
CA MET A 146 15.70 9.26 3.77
C MET A 146 16.57 8.07 3.34
N VAL A 147 17.48 8.29 2.41
CA VAL A 147 18.39 7.25 1.90
C VAL A 147 19.29 6.73 3.01
N ASP A 148 19.97 7.61 3.74
CA ASP A 148 20.86 7.25 4.85
C ASP A 148 20.11 6.47 5.95
N THR A 149 18.89 6.93 6.28
CA THR A 149 18.04 6.26 7.25
C THR A 149 17.61 4.88 6.76
N TYR A 150 17.25 4.76 5.47
CA TYR A 150 16.86 3.47 4.89
C TYR A 150 18.03 2.47 4.92
N ILE A 151 19.24 2.88 4.56
CA ILE A 151 20.42 2.03 4.63
C ILE A 151 20.68 1.57 6.06
N ARG A 152 20.59 2.47 7.04
CA ARG A 152 20.74 2.14 8.46
C ARG A 152 19.70 1.13 8.93
N GLU A 153 18.43 1.38 8.62
CA GLU A 153 17.32 0.50 9.07
C GLU A 153 17.37 -0.87 8.37
N THR A 154 17.71 -0.91 7.07
CA THR A 154 17.83 -2.19 6.35
C THR A 154 18.99 -3.04 6.84
N SER A 155 20.09 -2.43 7.29
CA SER A 155 21.20 -3.13 7.94
C SER A 155 20.79 -3.79 9.25
N LYS A 156 19.79 -3.23 9.95
CA LYS A 156 19.28 -3.76 11.23
C LYS A 156 18.19 -4.80 11.04
N TYR A 157 17.24 -4.54 10.16
CA TYR A 157 16.01 -5.33 10.04
C TYR A 157 15.95 -6.22 8.80
N GLY A 158 16.87 -6.02 7.85
CA GLY A 158 16.79 -6.62 6.51
C GLY A 158 15.92 -5.82 5.54
N ILE A 159 16.25 -5.88 4.26
CA ILE A 159 15.67 -5.04 3.21
C ILE A 159 14.15 -5.25 3.02
N ASP A 160 13.64 -6.44 3.31
CA ASP A 160 12.22 -6.77 3.16
C ASP A 160 11.35 -6.36 4.36
N ASN A 161 12.00 -6.02 5.48
CA ASN A 161 11.34 -5.59 6.70
C ASN A 161 11.31 -4.06 6.87
N VAL A 162 11.82 -3.31 5.91
CA VAL A 162 11.87 -1.84 5.96
C VAL A 162 11.10 -1.25 4.78
N ALA A 163 10.15 -0.36 5.07
CA ALA A 163 9.46 0.42 4.05
C ALA A 163 9.96 1.86 4.04
N LEU A 164 10.17 2.39 2.83
CA LEU A 164 10.46 3.81 2.59
C LEU A 164 9.27 4.39 1.82
N LEU A 165 8.47 5.21 2.49
CA LEU A 165 7.17 5.68 2.02
C LEU A 165 7.16 7.18 1.75
N THR A 166 6.62 7.57 0.61
CA THR A 166 6.41 8.98 0.23
C THR A 166 5.03 9.19 -0.39
N PRO A 167 4.42 10.39 -0.25
CA PRO A 167 3.13 10.68 -0.85
C PRO A 167 3.15 10.73 -2.38
N PHE A 168 4.27 11.06 -3.01
CA PHE A 168 4.39 11.27 -4.46
C PHE A 168 5.29 10.27 -5.16
N ARG A 169 4.90 9.89 -6.40
CA ARG A 169 5.71 9.02 -7.27
C ARG A 169 6.80 9.79 -8.04
N LYS A 170 6.47 10.98 -8.56
CA LYS A 170 7.33 11.80 -9.46
C LYS A 170 7.36 13.25 -9.00
N LYS A 171 8.23 14.06 -9.60
CA LYS A 171 8.31 15.53 -9.52
C LYS A 171 9.12 16.16 -8.38
N THR A 172 9.62 15.41 -7.40
CA THR A 172 10.43 15.97 -6.31
C THR A 172 11.64 15.08 -6.03
N ALA A 173 12.67 15.62 -5.40
CA ALA A 173 13.84 14.84 -4.94
C ALA A 173 13.42 13.71 -3.99
N THR A 174 12.34 13.90 -3.23
CA THR A 174 11.76 12.91 -2.31
C THR A 174 10.68 12.01 -2.95
N GLY A 175 10.48 12.10 -4.27
CA GLY A 175 9.56 11.21 -5.00
C GLY A 175 10.09 9.78 -5.10
N VAL A 176 9.16 8.81 -5.21
CA VAL A 176 9.51 7.37 -5.28
C VAL A 176 10.62 7.09 -6.28
N ASN A 177 10.52 7.64 -7.49
CA ASN A 177 11.48 7.33 -8.56
C ASN A 177 12.90 7.80 -8.19
N SER A 178 13.04 9.06 -7.76
CA SER A 178 14.36 9.64 -7.39
C SER A 178 14.98 8.92 -6.20
N ILE A 179 14.17 8.57 -5.21
CA ILE A 179 14.63 7.84 -4.02
C ILE A 179 15.03 6.41 -4.39
N ASN A 180 14.26 5.71 -5.24
CA ASN A 180 14.60 4.38 -5.71
C ASN A 180 15.97 4.34 -6.40
N GLU A 181 16.24 5.30 -7.28
CA GLU A 181 17.54 5.42 -7.95
C GLU A 181 18.67 5.65 -6.95
N SER A 182 18.48 6.59 -6.02
CA SER A 182 19.50 6.93 -5.01
C SER A 182 19.80 5.75 -4.07
N VAL A 183 18.78 5.02 -3.65
CA VAL A 183 18.93 3.81 -2.81
C VAL A 183 19.65 2.70 -3.58
N ARG A 184 19.24 2.46 -4.85
CA ARG A 184 19.85 1.43 -5.68
C ARG A 184 21.34 1.67 -5.87
N GLU A 185 21.77 2.90 -6.14
CA GLU A 185 23.19 3.21 -6.34
C GLU A 185 24.05 2.86 -5.13
N ILE A 186 23.48 2.77 -3.93
CA ILE A 186 24.16 2.38 -2.70
C ILE A 186 24.05 0.88 -2.44
N ILE A 187 22.84 0.31 -2.59
CA ILE A 187 22.57 -1.10 -2.24
C ILE A 187 23.06 -2.05 -3.33
N ASN A 188 22.85 -1.68 -4.60
CA ASN A 188 23.23 -2.47 -5.75
C ASN A 188 24.03 -1.63 -6.76
N PRO A 189 25.25 -1.17 -6.39
CA PRO A 189 26.09 -0.37 -7.25
C PRO A 189 26.57 -1.17 -8.46
N GLY A 190 26.68 -0.54 -9.62
CA GLY A 190 27.21 -1.21 -10.81
C GLY A 190 26.81 -0.50 -12.12
N THR A 191 27.43 -0.91 -13.21
CA THR A 191 27.24 -0.30 -14.55
C THR A 191 26.52 -1.23 -15.55
N GLY A 192 26.22 -2.45 -15.15
CA GLY A 192 25.53 -3.44 -15.99
C GLY A 192 24.01 -3.27 -16.04
N GLY A 193 23.33 -4.18 -16.74
CA GLY A 193 21.88 -4.25 -16.77
C GLY A 193 21.26 -3.81 -18.08
N ILE A 194 19.97 -3.46 -18.02
CA ILE A 194 19.18 -2.97 -19.15
C ILE A 194 18.56 -1.61 -18.82
N THR A 195 18.33 -0.82 -19.85
CA THR A 195 17.62 0.45 -19.72
C THR A 195 16.28 0.36 -20.43
N PHE A 196 15.19 0.63 -19.70
CA PHE A 196 13.85 0.73 -20.25
C PHE A 196 13.22 2.05 -19.80
N ARG A 197 12.74 2.87 -20.74
CA ARG A 197 12.10 4.19 -20.48
C ARG A 197 12.87 5.07 -19.49
N ASN A 198 14.18 5.21 -19.64
CA ASN A 198 15.08 5.97 -18.77
C ASN A 198 15.31 5.37 -17.37
N GLN A 199 14.79 4.20 -17.08
CA GLN A 199 15.07 3.46 -15.86
C GLN A 199 16.07 2.35 -16.17
N ASN A 200 17.17 2.29 -15.43
CA ASN A 200 18.11 1.18 -15.51
C ASN A 200 17.72 0.10 -14.51
N TYR A 201 17.78 -1.16 -14.92
CA TYR A 201 17.51 -2.35 -14.11
C TYR A 201 18.72 -3.26 -14.13
N ARG A 202 19.12 -3.76 -12.97
CA ARG A 202 20.31 -4.59 -12.78
C ARG A 202 19.96 -5.93 -12.13
N HIS A 203 20.77 -6.93 -12.36
CA HIS A 203 20.70 -8.17 -11.56
C HIS A 203 20.78 -7.83 -10.07
N GLY A 204 19.94 -8.46 -9.26
CA GLY A 204 19.84 -8.20 -7.81
C GLY A 204 18.98 -7.00 -7.42
N ASP A 205 18.46 -6.21 -8.36
CA ASP A 205 17.56 -5.11 -8.02
C ASP A 205 16.26 -5.61 -7.38
N LYS A 206 15.87 -4.94 -6.31
CA LYS A 206 14.54 -5.09 -5.72
C LYS A 206 13.53 -4.35 -6.58
N VAL A 207 12.50 -5.05 -7.03
CA VAL A 207 11.49 -4.54 -7.95
C VAL A 207 10.08 -4.78 -7.42
N MET A 208 9.13 -4.03 -7.95
CA MET A 208 7.71 -4.14 -7.64
C MET A 208 6.91 -4.30 -8.92
N GLN A 209 6.03 -5.28 -8.98
CA GLN A 209 5.01 -5.40 -10.00
C GLN A 209 4.02 -4.24 -9.87
N ILE A 210 3.67 -3.58 -10.98
CA ILE A 210 2.77 -2.41 -10.96
C ILE A 210 1.46 -2.60 -11.74
N LYS A 211 1.29 -3.78 -12.32
CA LYS A 211 0.05 -4.25 -12.97
C LYS A 211 -0.20 -5.68 -12.54
N ASN A 212 -1.44 -6.15 -12.58
CA ASN A 212 -1.69 -7.58 -12.42
C ASN A 212 -1.22 -8.33 -13.67
N HIS A 213 -0.52 -9.43 -13.48
CA HIS A 213 -0.02 -10.27 -14.56
C HIS A 213 -0.02 -11.73 -14.12
N GLU A 214 -0.90 -12.55 -14.72
CA GLU A 214 -1.07 -13.97 -14.36
C GLU A 214 -1.13 -14.20 -12.84
N ASP A 215 -0.08 -14.84 -12.28
CA ASP A 215 0.02 -15.18 -10.85
C ASP A 215 0.72 -14.12 -10.00
N VAL A 216 1.16 -13.00 -10.60
CA VAL A 216 1.81 -11.89 -9.90
C VAL A 216 0.88 -10.69 -9.83
N ASN A 217 0.64 -10.20 -8.63
CA ASN A 217 -0.29 -9.11 -8.40
C ASN A 217 0.41 -7.75 -8.35
N ASN A 218 -0.33 -6.70 -8.65
CA ASN A 218 0.13 -5.33 -8.43
C ASN A 218 0.50 -5.14 -6.95
N GLY A 219 1.74 -4.69 -6.71
CA GLY A 219 2.33 -4.52 -5.38
C GLY A 219 3.21 -5.68 -4.92
N ASP A 220 3.25 -6.81 -5.65
CA ASP A 220 4.17 -7.89 -5.32
C ASP A 220 5.63 -7.45 -5.52
N ILE A 221 6.47 -7.80 -4.56
CA ILE A 221 7.90 -7.49 -4.55
C ILE A 221 8.69 -8.70 -5.02
N GLY A 222 9.65 -8.47 -5.89
CA GLY A 222 10.57 -9.49 -6.38
C GLY A 222 12.00 -8.97 -6.51
N TYR A 223 12.90 -9.87 -6.93
CA TYR A 223 14.30 -9.56 -7.19
C TYR A 223 14.67 -10.02 -8.59
N ILE A 224 15.40 -9.20 -9.34
CA ILE A 224 15.92 -9.57 -10.66
C ILE A 224 17.01 -10.62 -10.47
N THR A 225 16.76 -11.83 -10.96
CA THR A 225 17.66 -12.98 -10.84
C THR A 225 18.49 -13.25 -12.09
N ASP A 226 18.03 -12.79 -13.25
CA ASP A 226 18.80 -12.89 -14.50
C ASP A 226 18.39 -11.82 -15.50
N ILE A 227 19.33 -11.42 -16.35
CA ILE A 227 19.12 -10.55 -17.51
C ILE A 227 19.87 -11.17 -18.68
N SER A 228 19.15 -11.86 -19.56
CA SER A 228 19.72 -12.52 -20.72
C SER A 228 19.44 -11.72 -21.99
N LYS A 229 20.44 -11.73 -22.91
CA LYS A 229 20.32 -11.11 -24.24
C LYS A 229 20.66 -12.15 -25.29
N VAL A 230 19.71 -12.50 -26.13
CA VAL A 230 19.89 -13.44 -27.22
C VAL A 230 19.52 -12.76 -28.55
N GLY A 231 20.51 -12.37 -29.30
CA GLY A 231 20.31 -11.55 -30.52
C GLY A 231 19.74 -10.17 -30.16
N ASN A 232 18.52 -9.87 -30.61
CA ASN A 232 17.81 -8.63 -30.34
C ASN A 232 16.84 -8.77 -29.17
N ASP A 233 16.61 -9.97 -28.69
CA ASP A 233 15.66 -10.23 -27.62
C ASP A 233 16.34 -10.08 -26.24
N THR A 234 15.67 -9.43 -25.34
CA THR A 234 16.13 -9.26 -23.96
C THR A 234 15.06 -9.77 -23.01
N THR A 235 15.42 -10.74 -22.18
CA THR A 235 14.54 -11.35 -21.19
C THR A 235 15.06 -11.04 -19.79
N VAL A 236 14.17 -10.67 -18.89
CA VAL A 236 14.45 -10.39 -17.46
C VAL A 236 13.70 -11.39 -16.62
N SER A 237 14.42 -12.17 -15.83
CA SER A 237 13.83 -13.12 -14.88
C SER A 237 13.74 -12.46 -13.50
N ILE A 238 12.54 -12.52 -12.89
CA ILE A 238 12.25 -11.93 -11.58
C ILE A 238 11.70 -13.01 -10.65
N ASP A 239 12.32 -13.21 -9.50
CA ASP A 239 11.82 -14.07 -8.44
C ASP A 239 10.95 -13.27 -7.46
N PHE A 240 9.66 -13.58 -7.41
CA PHE A 240 8.68 -13.00 -6.47
C PHE A 240 8.55 -13.82 -5.18
N GLY A 241 9.46 -14.75 -4.95
CA GLY A 241 9.48 -15.63 -3.78
C GLY A 241 8.46 -16.77 -3.87
N GLY A 242 8.67 -17.79 -3.01
CA GLY A 242 7.81 -18.98 -2.99
C GLY A 242 7.90 -19.84 -4.26
N GLY A 243 9.02 -19.77 -5.00
CA GLY A 243 9.21 -20.48 -6.27
C GLY A 243 8.55 -19.81 -7.48
N LYS A 244 8.06 -18.59 -7.36
CA LYS A 244 7.44 -17.83 -8.46
C LYS A 244 8.49 -17.03 -9.22
N ILE A 245 9.12 -17.64 -10.19
CA ILE A 245 10.01 -16.95 -11.14
C ILE A 245 9.21 -16.63 -12.40
N LYS A 246 9.23 -15.36 -12.80
CA LYS A 246 8.59 -14.88 -14.03
C LYS A 246 9.62 -14.26 -14.97
N GLU A 247 9.42 -14.49 -16.26
CA GLU A 247 10.21 -13.92 -17.34
C GLU A 247 9.43 -12.80 -18.00
N TYR A 248 10.10 -11.68 -18.22
CA TYR A 248 9.56 -10.49 -18.86
C TYR A 248 10.39 -10.16 -20.09
N ASP A 249 9.70 -9.96 -21.21
CA ASP A 249 10.34 -9.33 -22.37
C ASP A 249 10.59 -7.86 -22.07
N ILE A 250 11.52 -7.25 -22.81
CA ILE A 250 11.86 -5.84 -22.64
C ILE A 250 10.63 -4.92 -22.72
N ASN A 251 9.64 -5.25 -23.53
CA ASN A 251 8.41 -4.47 -23.68
C ASN A 251 7.49 -4.59 -22.47
N ASP A 252 7.53 -5.70 -21.75
CA ASP A 252 6.74 -5.95 -20.54
C ASP A 252 7.33 -5.31 -19.30
N MET A 253 8.54 -4.77 -19.37
CA MET A 253 9.17 -4.03 -18.28
C MET A 253 8.42 -2.73 -17.92
N ASP A 254 7.39 -2.34 -18.67
CA ASP A 254 6.46 -1.27 -18.29
C ASP A 254 5.56 -1.65 -17.10
N GLN A 255 5.54 -2.94 -16.74
CA GLN A 255 4.83 -3.50 -15.59
C GLN A 255 5.69 -3.54 -14.32
N ILE A 256 6.95 -3.17 -14.41
CA ILE A 256 7.93 -3.28 -13.33
C ILE A 256 8.46 -1.89 -12.94
N ASP A 257 8.53 -1.60 -11.65
CA ASP A 257 9.25 -0.46 -11.08
C ASP A 257 10.33 -0.96 -10.10
N LEU A 258 11.32 -0.12 -9.78
CA LEU A 258 12.18 -0.37 -8.61
C LEU A 258 11.34 -0.37 -7.33
N GLY A 259 11.66 -1.26 -6.38
CA GLY A 259 10.85 -1.56 -5.21
C GLY A 259 11.47 -1.19 -3.85
N TYR A 260 12.50 -0.33 -3.80
CA TYR A 260 13.11 0.11 -2.54
C TYR A 260 12.24 1.12 -1.79
N ALA A 261 11.62 2.06 -2.53
CA ALA A 261 10.65 3.00 -2.02
C ALA A 261 9.30 2.83 -2.73
N SER A 262 8.21 3.17 -2.05
CA SER A 262 6.86 3.11 -2.62
C SER A 262 6.00 4.29 -2.16
N THR A 263 4.81 4.42 -2.75
CA THR A 263 3.82 5.36 -2.22
C THR A 263 3.09 4.75 -1.02
N ILE A 264 2.60 5.62 -0.13
CA ILE A 264 1.79 5.20 1.03
C ILE A 264 0.57 4.38 0.57
N HIS A 265 -0.08 4.74 -0.55
CA HIS A 265 -1.21 3.98 -1.11
C HIS A 265 -0.82 2.54 -1.47
N LYS A 266 0.35 2.33 -2.06
CA LYS A 266 0.82 1.00 -2.44
C LYS A 266 1.27 0.14 -1.26
N SER A 267 1.51 0.74 -0.09
CA SER A 267 1.85 0.02 1.13
C SER A 267 0.63 -0.52 1.89
N GLN A 268 -0.60 -0.16 1.46
CA GLN A 268 -1.83 -0.70 2.08
C GLN A 268 -1.84 -2.24 2.00
N GLY A 269 -2.32 -2.90 3.04
CA GLY A 269 -2.29 -4.36 3.17
C GLY A 269 -0.92 -4.98 3.46
N SER A 270 0.16 -4.17 3.52
CA SER A 270 1.50 -4.62 3.87
C SER A 270 1.90 -4.21 5.29
N GLU A 271 2.87 -4.89 5.89
CA GLU A 271 3.41 -4.58 7.20
C GLU A 271 4.92 -4.77 7.22
N TYR A 272 5.61 -3.90 7.97
CA TYR A 272 7.06 -3.85 8.04
C TYR A 272 7.51 -3.70 9.50
N LYS A 273 8.73 -4.09 9.81
CA LYS A 273 9.32 -3.83 11.13
C LYS A 273 9.61 -2.36 11.32
N SER A 274 10.22 -1.72 10.33
CA SER A 274 10.52 -0.28 10.35
C SER A 274 9.90 0.42 9.15
N VAL A 275 9.28 1.58 9.38
CA VAL A 275 8.66 2.40 8.33
C VAL A 275 9.24 3.82 8.39
N ILE A 276 9.81 4.25 7.28
CA ILE A 276 10.32 5.60 7.07
C ILE A 276 9.32 6.36 6.20
N ILE A 277 8.87 7.53 6.68
CA ILE A 277 7.79 8.29 6.03
C ILE A 277 8.30 9.70 5.72
N ASN A 278 8.20 10.12 4.47
CA ASN A 278 8.52 11.50 4.09
C ASN A 278 7.27 12.37 4.07
N ILE A 279 7.33 13.51 4.78
CA ILE A 279 6.23 14.49 4.87
C ILE A 279 6.78 15.89 4.63
N GLN A 280 6.44 16.50 3.50
CA GLN A 280 6.91 17.81 3.07
C GLN A 280 5.75 18.73 2.69
N ASN A 281 5.92 20.04 2.86
CA ASN A 281 4.96 21.03 2.39
C ASN A 281 4.68 20.94 0.88
N ALA A 282 5.68 20.54 0.09
CA ALA A 282 5.50 20.28 -1.34
C ALA A 282 4.43 19.20 -1.64
N HIS A 283 4.08 18.40 -0.65
CA HIS A 283 3.10 17.31 -0.76
C HIS A 283 1.69 17.71 -0.30
N TYR A 284 1.42 19.00 0.00
CA TYR A 284 0.22 19.49 0.70
C TYR A 284 -1.11 19.01 0.12
N ILE A 285 -1.19 18.80 -1.20
CA ILE A 285 -2.39 18.31 -1.89
C ILE A 285 -2.78 16.91 -1.41
N MET A 286 -1.77 16.05 -1.20
CA MET A 286 -1.97 14.65 -0.80
C MET A 286 -2.05 14.48 0.71
N LEU A 287 -1.53 15.46 1.48
CA LEU A 287 -1.46 15.35 2.93
C LEU A 287 -2.85 15.46 3.55
N ASN A 288 -3.22 14.41 4.27
CA ASN A 288 -4.42 14.32 5.10
C ASN A 288 -4.18 13.32 6.23
N ARG A 289 -5.07 13.33 7.21
CA ARG A 289 -4.99 12.46 8.39
C ARG A 289 -4.98 10.97 8.06
N PRO A 290 -5.88 10.45 7.20
CA PRO A 290 -5.86 9.04 6.80
C PRO A 290 -4.55 8.61 6.15
N LEU A 291 -3.89 9.48 5.37
CA LEU A 291 -2.60 9.17 4.76
C LEU A 291 -1.53 8.92 5.84
N ILE A 292 -1.44 9.82 6.82
CA ILE A 292 -0.47 9.69 7.92
C ILE A 292 -0.79 8.47 8.77
N TYR A 293 -2.06 8.29 9.13
CA TYR A 293 -2.52 7.14 9.90
C TYR A 293 -2.21 5.82 9.20
N THR A 294 -2.52 5.72 7.91
CA THR A 294 -2.20 4.53 7.11
C THR A 294 -0.69 4.25 7.10
N ALA A 295 0.14 5.28 6.90
CA ALA A 295 1.58 5.10 6.83
C ALA A 295 2.17 4.58 8.15
N ILE A 296 1.82 5.18 9.29
CA ILE A 296 2.36 4.77 10.60
C ILE A 296 1.88 3.39 11.02
N THR A 297 0.63 3.03 10.69
CA THR A 297 0.05 1.72 11.02
C THR A 297 0.63 0.56 10.19
N ARG A 298 1.46 0.83 9.19
CA ARG A 298 2.25 -0.21 8.48
C ARG A 298 3.39 -0.75 9.34
N SER A 299 3.79 -0.04 10.40
CA SER A 299 4.94 -0.42 11.22
C SER A 299 4.56 -1.32 12.40
N LYS A 300 5.44 -2.30 12.67
CA LYS A 300 5.36 -3.16 13.87
C LYS A 300 6.26 -2.69 15.01
N GLU A 301 7.47 -2.20 14.69
CA GLU A 301 8.50 -1.94 15.69
C GLU A 301 9.00 -0.49 15.69
N LYS A 302 9.09 0.16 14.52
CA LYS A 302 9.68 1.50 14.44
C LYS A 302 9.08 2.36 13.33
N VAL A 303 8.75 3.60 13.66
CA VAL A 303 8.36 4.66 12.71
C VAL A 303 9.37 5.79 12.75
N ILE A 304 9.81 6.25 11.59
CA ILE A 304 10.68 7.42 11.43
C ILE A 304 10.02 8.36 10.43
N ILE A 305 9.59 9.52 10.90
CA ILE A 305 9.04 10.58 10.03
C ILE A 305 10.14 11.56 9.72
N ILE A 306 10.38 11.83 8.43
CA ILE A 306 11.40 12.77 7.94
C ILE A 306 10.69 13.88 7.16
N GLY A 307 10.91 15.13 7.57
CA GLY A 307 10.33 16.23 6.81
C GLY A 307 10.01 17.49 7.61
N ASP A 308 8.95 18.20 7.21
CA ASP A 308 8.53 19.45 7.82
C ASP A 308 7.45 19.22 8.89
N LYS A 309 7.73 19.66 10.12
CA LYS A 309 6.80 19.55 11.24
C LYS A 309 5.46 20.26 10.99
N LYS A 310 5.48 21.41 10.28
CA LYS A 310 4.26 22.14 9.91
C LYS A 310 3.41 21.34 8.94
N ALA A 311 4.06 20.65 7.97
CA ALA A 311 3.35 19.77 7.05
C ALA A 311 2.72 18.58 7.75
N LEU A 312 3.38 17.99 8.75
CA LEU A 312 2.82 16.93 9.59
C LEU A 312 1.58 17.41 10.35
N HIS A 313 1.67 18.55 11.03
CA HIS A 313 0.55 19.13 11.76
C HIS A 313 -0.63 19.46 10.83
N MET A 314 -0.36 20.04 9.68
CA MET A 314 -1.38 20.31 8.66
C MET A 314 -2.08 19.01 8.20
N ALA A 315 -1.31 17.95 7.94
CA ALA A 315 -1.85 16.66 7.56
C ALA A 315 -2.77 16.06 8.63
N ILE A 316 -2.36 16.11 9.90
CA ILE A 316 -3.17 15.63 11.03
C ILE A 316 -4.46 16.43 11.20
N SER A 317 -4.42 17.76 11.01
CA SER A 317 -5.61 18.63 11.07
C SER A 317 -6.62 18.34 9.97
N LYS A 318 -6.15 17.91 8.79
CA LYS A 318 -6.99 17.72 7.61
C LYS A 318 -7.68 16.35 7.65
N SER A 319 -8.90 16.32 8.18
CA SER A 319 -9.71 15.09 8.27
C SER A 319 -10.50 14.80 6.99
N GLU A 320 -10.67 15.78 6.11
CA GLU A 320 -11.54 15.64 4.95
C GLU A 320 -10.93 14.70 3.91
N ILE A 321 -11.52 13.52 3.83
CA ILE A 321 -11.63 12.78 2.59
C ILE A 321 -12.78 13.45 1.84
N ASN A 322 -12.57 13.91 0.62
CA ASN A 322 -13.66 14.43 -0.23
C ASN A 322 -14.85 13.50 -0.09
N ARG A 323 -16.02 14.05 0.33
CA ARG A 323 -17.25 13.27 0.43
C ARG A 323 -17.50 12.63 -0.92
N ARG A 324 -17.41 11.31 -0.96
CA ARG A 324 -17.60 10.51 -2.17
C ARG A 324 -19.11 10.28 -2.28
N GLY A 325 -19.77 11.03 -3.16
CA GLY A 325 -21.23 11.09 -3.26
C GLY A 325 -21.89 9.87 -3.88
N THR A 326 -21.71 8.67 -3.29
CA THR A 326 -22.37 7.45 -3.75
C THR A 326 -23.79 7.28 -3.18
N CYS A 327 -24.10 7.96 -2.10
CA CYS A 327 -25.38 7.86 -1.37
C CYS A 327 -25.70 6.43 -0.86
N LEU A 328 -24.71 5.55 -0.71
CA LEU A 328 -24.92 4.16 -0.28
C LEU A 328 -25.59 4.10 1.09
N ALA A 329 -25.11 4.88 2.08
CA ALA A 329 -25.70 4.91 3.42
C ALA A 329 -27.20 5.28 3.38
N MET A 330 -27.55 6.31 2.60
CA MET A 330 -28.95 6.76 2.45
C MET A 330 -29.82 5.67 1.83
N ARG A 331 -29.33 5.01 0.75
CA ARG A 331 -30.06 3.93 0.08
C ARG A 331 -30.27 2.71 0.98
N LEU A 332 -29.26 2.34 1.77
CA LEU A 332 -29.40 1.24 2.74
C LEU A 332 -30.47 1.55 3.80
N ILE A 333 -30.53 2.79 4.30
CA ILE A 333 -31.54 3.23 5.26
C ILE A 333 -32.94 3.20 4.63
N GLU A 334 -33.08 3.61 3.38
CA GLU A 334 -34.37 3.59 2.66
C GLU A 334 -34.89 2.16 2.45
N LEU A 335 -34.02 1.23 2.07
CA LEU A 335 -34.36 -0.18 1.83
C LEU A 335 -34.62 -0.98 3.12
N SER A 336 -34.18 -0.47 4.28
CA SER A 336 -34.35 -1.10 5.59
C SER A 336 -35.67 -0.72 6.29
N LYS A 337 -36.42 0.22 5.71
CA LYS A 337 -37.75 0.65 6.20
C LYS A 337 -38.84 -0.23 5.62
#